data_2b913c8712f13175b0c347cf52546cf0
#
_entry.id   2b913c8712f13175b0c347cf52546cf0
#
_cell.length_a   1.000
_cell.length_b   1.000
_cell.length_c   1.000
_cell.angle_alpha   90.00
_cell.angle_beta   90.00
_cell.angle_gamma   90.00
#
_symmetry.space_group_name_H-M   'P 1'
#
loop_
_entity.id
_entity.type
_entity.pdbx_description
1 polymer ?
#
loop_
_entity_poly.entity_id
_entity_poly.type
_entity_poly.pdbx_seq_one_letter_code
_entity_poly.pdbx_strand_id
1 'polypeptide(L)'
;MQEEAPGTSRPNRPATAAKSSEKSASAAKPGKKSDSVMVAGGNWRQRLRLWSGLILFTFCLSHFSNHALGIISFQAMDQASIWHYWVWRSPLGETVLILAALTHVLLALWRTSKRRTLKMSRWELLQLALGLYIPWLLIPHVTTTMGVAKEFGFLPLYEQMLTLLWPNAAVNQSILLLMVWTHAMIGLHFFLRLYPVYQKLKPLAAGFAFAMPVLAIWGWIEGARRLALSRDVTLRITPDQQLWASEVVVQFRAVVFGLIAVSLLAILIRYLLSLKARSLTVVYPGGLTVKAQPGATLLEISRMNDIPIASVCGGRARCSTCRVKILEGGETLPKPSVAEAAVLTRIGAGSDIRLACQARPESNVEVQPLVPVKASAIIGEHLKDAYYWGVEQDVVVMFVDLRNFTGITESQLAYDVVYLLNSYLDQASAAIREEGGYVDKFIGDGIMAIFGMDSNAETGARQALAACRRIEKVMKSLDKEKGPQFRDPIRLGIGLHLGPAILGRIGAAGTAGKRGGLTALGDVVNTASRLETENKNHGSFMVVSKAVVDAAGARIDGAEEAEIKVRGKEIPLQILAVKSLDGLHLADAVPA
;
A
#
# COMPACT_ATOMS: atom_id res chain seq x y z
N MET A 1 -32.94 -78.42 -29.24
CA MET A 1 -33.38 -78.14 -30.58
C MET A 1 -32.88 -76.76 -30.87
N GLN A 2 -31.79 -76.71 -31.51
CA GLN A 2 -31.54 -76.43 -32.91
C GLN A 2 -31.82 -74.96 -33.20
N GLU A 3 -30.88 -74.21 -33.53
CA GLU A 3 -30.00 -74.00 -34.73
C GLU A 3 -30.43 -72.65 -35.33
N GLU A 4 -29.72 -71.71 -35.84
CA GLU A 4 -28.43 -71.61 -36.46
C GLU A 4 -28.16 -70.10 -36.74
N ALA A 5 -26.94 -69.68 -36.71
CA ALA A 5 -26.46 -68.51 -37.44
C ALA A 5 -26.26 -68.94 -38.94
N PRO A 6 -25.83 -68.14 -39.93
CA PRO A 6 -25.05 -66.90 -39.91
C PRO A 6 -25.43 -65.91 -41.07
N GLY A 7 -24.59 -64.83 -41.25
CA GLY A 7 -24.44 -64.19 -42.56
C GLY A 7 -24.07 -62.72 -42.58
N THR A 8 -22.82 -62.46 -42.61
CA THR A 8 -21.94 -61.56 -43.42
C THR A 8 -22.61 -60.61 -44.40
N SER A 9 -22.29 -59.32 -44.34
CA SER A 9 -21.58 -58.61 -45.43
C SER A 9 -21.38 -57.10 -45.16
N ARG A 10 -20.18 -56.65 -45.19
CA ARG A 10 -19.81 -55.27 -45.62
C ARG A 10 -19.90 -55.21 -47.14
N PRO A 11 -20.05 -54.03 -47.84
CA PRO A 11 -19.11 -52.93 -47.76
C PRO A 11 -19.63 -51.50 -48.09
N ASN A 12 -18.68 -50.58 -48.01
CA ASN A 12 -18.45 -49.34 -48.78
C ASN A 12 -18.82 -47.99 -48.18
N ARG A 13 -17.72 -47.27 -47.89
CA ARG A 13 -17.59 -45.80 -47.87
C ARG A 13 -17.91 -45.18 -49.24
N PRO A 14 -18.24 -43.86 -49.33
CA PRO A 14 -17.14 -42.91 -49.49
C PRO A 14 -17.26 -41.64 -48.65
N ALA A 15 -16.09 -40.98 -48.55
CA ALA A 15 -15.78 -39.78 -47.83
C ALA A 15 -16.38 -38.52 -48.46
N THR A 16 -16.77 -37.56 -47.62
CA THR A 16 -16.70 -36.14 -47.97
C THR A 16 -16.12 -35.36 -46.79
N ALA A 17 -15.00 -34.71 -47.06
CA ALA A 17 -14.26 -33.88 -46.16
C ALA A 17 -15.01 -32.54 -45.93
N ALA A 18 -15.28 -32.21 -44.67
CA ALA A 18 -15.61 -30.86 -44.27
C ALA A 18 -14.36 -30.25 -43.55
N LYS A 19 -13.72 -29.30 -44.21
CA LYS A 19 -12.68 -28.47 -43.68
C LYS A 19 -13.24 -27.58 -42.58
N SER A 20 -12.94 -27.85 -41.33
CA SER A 20 -13.09 -26.88 -40.24
C SER A 20 -11.90 -25.91 -40.25
N SER A 21 -12.16 -24.67 -40.57
CA SER A 21 -11.23 -23.56 -40.48
C SER A 21 -10.95 -23.23 -39.02
N GLU A 22 -9.79 -23.63 -38.52
CA GLU A 22 -9.21 -23.04 -37.31
C GLU A 22 -8.84 -21.58 -37.60
N LYS A 23 -9.67 -20.66 -37.12
CA LYS A 23 -9.27 -19.26 -36.94
C LYS A 23 -8.41 -19.18 -35.70
N SER A 24 -7.12 -19.04 -35.92
CA SER A 24 -6.14 -18.65 -34.89
C SER A 24 -6.62 -17.36 -34.20
N ALA A 25 -6.93 -17.46 -32.90
CA ALA A 25 -7.14 -16.31 -32.06
C ALA A 25 -5.81 -15.57 -31.88
N SER A 26 -5.60 -14.51 -32.66
CA SER A 26 -4.53 -13.55 -32.49
C SER A 26 -4.63 -12.94 -31.09
N ALA A 27 -3.62 -13.19 -30.25
CA ALA A 27 -3.47 -12.54 -28.96
C ALA A 27 -3.36 -11.03 -29.16
N ALA A 28 -4.39 -10.31 -28.77
CA ALA A 28 -4.42 -8.86 -28.80
C ALA A 28 -3.36 -8.31 -27.82
N LYS A 29 -2.38 -7.57 -28.34
CA LYS A 29 -1.41 -6.81 -27.54
C LYS A 29 -2.16 -5.89 -26.57
N PRO A 30 -1.78 -5.80 -25.28
CA PRO A 30 -2.42 -4.90 -24.34
C PRO A 30 -2.17 -3.45 -24.77
N GLY A 31 -3.21 -2.78 -25.24
CA GLY A 31 -3.17 -1.41 -25.72
C GLY A 31 -2.87 -0.43 -24.58
N LYS A 32 -2.01 0.55 -24.85
CA LYS A 32 -1.67 1.74 -24.05
C LYS A 32 -2.89 2.66 -23.81
N LYS A 33 -3.92 2.22 -23.07
CA LYS A 33 -5.09 3.05 -22.71
C LYS A 33 -5.38 3.10 -21.21
N SER A 34 -4.37 2.90 -20.33
CA SER A 34 -4.65 2.80 -18.89
C SER A 34 -4.54 4.12 -18.10
N ASP A 35 -3.88 5.16 -18.62
CA ASP A 35 -3.55 6.33 -17.80
C ASP A 35 -4.68 7.37 -17.67
N SER A 36 -5.58 7.47 -18.64
CA SER A 36 -6.71 8.42 -18.58
C SER A 36 -7.91 7.95 -17.73
N VAL A 37 -8.02 6.64 -17.47
CA VAL A 37 -9.17 6.05 -16.77
C VAL A 37 -9.08 6.21 -15.24
N MET A 38 -7.88 6.37 -14.67
CA MET A 38 -7.72 6.54 -13.21
C MET A 38 -8.27 7.88 -12.68
N VAL A 39 -8.28 8.93 -13.48
CA VAL A 39 -8.82 10.26 -13.09
C VAL A 39 -10.35 10.27 -13.10
N ALA A 40 -10.97 9.46 -13.96
CA ALA A 40 -12.41 9.45 -14.17
C ALA A 40 -13.20 8.55 -13.18
N GLY A 41 -12.52 7.65 -12.46
CA GLY A 41 -13.15 6.69 -11.53
C GLY A 41 -13.53 7.32 -10.19
N GLY A 42 -14.70 7.89 -10.07
CA GLY A 42 -15.25 8.36 -8.80
C GLY A 42 -16.65 8.93 -9.00
N ASN A 43 -17.47 8.92 -7.92
CA ASN A 43 -18.77 9.59 -7.91
C ASN A 43 -18.56 11.09 -8.17
N TRP A 44 -19.51 11.76 -8.85
CA TRP A 44 -19.47 13.20 -9.15
C TRP A 44 -19.15 14.07 -7.92
N ARG A 45 -19.63 13.69 -6.72
CA ARG A 45 -19.33 14.35 -5.44
C ARG A 45 -17.85 14.27 -5.07
N GLN A 46 -17.18 13.16 -5.38
CA GLN A 46 -15.75 13.01 -5.15
C GLN A 46 -14.92 13.87 -6.12
N ARG A 47 -15.39 13.99 -7.37
CA ARG A 47 -14.77 14.86 -8.37
C ARG A 47 -14.90 16.32 -7.97
N LEU A 48 -16.10 16.77 -7.59
CA LEU A 48 -16.33 18.15 -7.13
C LEU A 48 -15.47 18.50 -5.92
N ARG A 49 -15.39 17.59 -4.92
CA ARG A 49 -14.53 17.82 -3.76
C ARG A 49 -13.04 17.86 -4.14
N LEU A 50 -12.61 17.08 -5.12
CA LEU A 50 -11.23 17.12 -5.62
C LEU A 50 -10.95 18.45 -6.31
N TRP A 51 -11.79 18.85 -7.28
CA TRP A 51 -11.60 20.08 -8.02
C TRP A 51 -11.68 21.32 -7.13
N SER A 52 -12.65 21.38 -6.23
CA SER A 52 -12.72 22.45 -5.22
C SER A 52 -11.47 22.50 -4.35
N GLY A 53 -10.96 21.33 -3.89
CA GLY A 53 -9.71 21.28 -3.15
C GLY A 53 -8.48 21.69 -3.94
N LEU A 54 -8.41 21.39 -5.24
CA LEU A 54 -7.32 21.84 -6.13
C LEU A 54 -7.36 23.34 -6.38
N ILE A 55 -8.55 23.94 -6.57
CA ILE A 55 -8.70 25.39 -6.67
C ILE A 55 -8.18 26.08 -5.40
N LEU A 56 -8.62 25.59 -4.22
CA LEU A 56 -8.14 26.12 -2.94
C LEU A 56 -6.64 25.92 -2.75
N PHE A 57 -6.10 24.79 -3.18
CA PHE A 57 -4.65 24.53 -3.16
C PHE A 57 -3.88 25.51 -4.04
N THR A 58 -4.37 25.80 -5.26
CA THR A 58 -3.75 26.76 -6.18
C THR A 58 -3.75 28.16 -5.59
N PHE A 59 -4.85 28.57 -4.95
CA PHE A 59 -4.92 29.80 -4.18
C PHE A 59 -3.86 29.84 -3.07
N CYS A 60 -3.82 28.82 -2.20
CA CYS A 60 -2.86 28.75 -1.09
C CYS A 60 -1.41 28.76 -1.61
N LEU A 61 -1.13 28.03 -2.68
CA LEU A 61 0.21 27.97 -3.28
C LEU A 61 0.65 29.35 -3.77
N SER A 62 -0.19 30.07 -4.51
CA SER A 62 0.13 31.43 -4.99
C SER A 62 0.26 32.42 -3.83
N HIS A 63 -0.60 32.31 -2.82
CA HIS A 63 -0.58 33.15 -1.63
C HIS A 63 0.69 32.95 -0.79
N PHE A 64 1.09 31.68 -0.56
CA PHE A 64 2.30 31.35 0.22
C PHE A 64 3.58 31.64 -0.58
N SER A 65 3.55 31.49 -1.91
CA SER A 65 4.65 31.93 -2.78
C SER A 65 4.88 33.42 -2.67
N ASN A 66 3.80 34.21 -2.64
CA ASN A 66 3.89 35.65 -2.41
C ASN A 66 4.52 35.97 -1.05
N HIS A 67 4.12 35.26 0.01
CA HIS A 67 4.75 35.43 1.33
C HIS A 67 6.24 35.11 1.32
N ALA A 68 6.66 34.04 0.64
CA ALA A 68 8.07 33.65 0.55
C ALA A 68 8.97 34.73 -0.08
N LEU A 69 8.43 35.56 -0.99
CA LEU A 69 9.18 36.66 -1.61
C LEU A 69 9.61 37.74 -0.60
N GLY A 70 8.98 37.81 0.58
CA GLY A 70 9.39 38.71 1.65
C GLY A 70 10.81 38.45 2.19
N ILE A 71 11.39 37.27 1.94
CA ILE A 71 12.80 36.98 2.20
C ILE A 71 13.70 37.87 1.35
N ILE A 72 13.30 38.12 0.10
CA ILE A 72 14.05 38.94 -0.86
C ILE A 72 13.89 40.41 -0.50
N SER A 73 12.65 40.93 -0.63
CA SER A 73 12.32 42.30 -0.25
C SER A 73 10.80 42.48 -0.11
N PHE A 74 10.39 43.54 0.57
CA PHE A 74 8.99 43.97 0.60
C PHE A 74 8.48 44.34 -0.81
N GLN A 75 9.30 45.02 -1.63
CA GLN A 75 8.90 45.38 -2.98
C GLN A 75 8.61 44.16 -3.88
N ALA A 76 9.42 43.10 -3.78
CA ALA A 76 9.18 41.86 -4.51
C ALA A 76 7.83 41.23 -4.10
N MET A 77 7.56 41.22 -2.80
CA MET A 77 6.31 40.73 -2.23
C MET A 77 5.10 41.55 -2.65
N ASP A 78 5.23 42.89 -2.64
CA ASP A 78 4.16 43.82 -3.04
C ASP A 78 3.85 43.73 -4.54
N GLN A 79 4.86 43.71 -5.39
CA GLN A 79 4.69 43.54 -6.84
C GLN A 79 4.01 42.20 -7.19
N ALA A 80 4.39 41.12 -6.56
CA ALA A 80 3.76 39.81 -6.75
C ALA A 80 2.31 39.78 -6.24
N SER A 81 2.01 40.58 -5.19
CA SER A 81 0.66 40.69 -4.65
C SER A 81 -0.33 41.28 -5.66
N ILE A 82 0.12 42.16 -6.59
CA ILE A 82 -0.71 42.73 -7.65
C ILE A 82 -1.27 41.63 -8.54
N TRP A 83 -0.43 40.69 -8.99
CA TRP A 83 -0.87 39.55 -9.80
C TRP A 83 -1.82 38.62 -9.02
N HIS A 84 -1.53 38.36 -7.76
CA HIS A 84 -2.39 37.58 -6.89
C HIS A 84 -3.77 38.22 -6.75
N TYR A 85 -3.83 39.55 -6.55
CA TYR A 85 -5.08 40.30 -6.45
C TYR A 85 -5.83 40.34 -7.77
N TRP A 86 -5.15 40.58 -8.90
CA TRP A 86 -5.77 40.58 -10.21
C TRP A 86 -6.49 39.26 -10.53
N VAL A 87 -5.93 38.13 -10.16
CA VAL A 87 -6.56 36.81 -10.34
C VAL A 87 -7.67 36.56 -9.31
N TRP A 88 -7.33 36.60 -8.02
CA TRP A 88 -8.22 36.09 -6.97
C TRP A 88 -9.20 37.09 -6.40
N ARG A 89 -8.99 38.39 -6.59
CA ARG A 89 -9.92 39.47 -6.20
C ARG A 89 -10.76 39.99 -7.38
N SER A 90 -10.56 39.49 -8.59
CA SER A 90 -11.52 39.73 -9.67
C SER A 90 -12.89 39.15 -9.28
N PRO A 91 -13.99 39.69 -9.80
CA PRO A 91 -15.33 39.15 -9.53
C PRO A 91 -15.46 37.68 -9.86
N LEU A 92 -14.80 37.20 -10.92
CA LEU A 92 -14.73 35.78 -11.30
C LEU A 92 -13.91 34.98 -10.29
N GLY A 93 -12.69 35.43 -9.97
CA GLY A 93 -11.77 34.75 -9.06
C GLY A 93 -12.36 34.61 -7.66
N GLU A 94 -12.94 35.67 -7.13
CA GLU A 94 -13.63 35.69 -5.83
C GLU A 94 -14.81 34.71 -5.81
N THR A 95 -15.66 34.74 -6.84
CA THR A 95 -16.80 33.83 -6.97
C THR A 95 -16.34 32.36 -7.02
N VAL A 96 -15.35 32.05 -7.84
CA VAL A 96 -14.79 30.70 -7.95
C VAL A 96 -14.20 30.24 -6.62
N LEU A 97 -13.48 31.12 -5.90
CA LEU A 97 -12.87 30.78 -4.61
C LEU A 97 -13.92 30.50 -3.53
N ILE A 98 -14.96 31.34 -3.44
CA ILE A 98 -16.07 31.17 -2.50
C ILE A 98 -16.83 29.88 -2.80
N LEU A 99 -17.19 29.63 -4.06
CA LEU A 99 -17.89 28.41 -4.47
C LEU A 99 -17.03 27.16 -4.21
N ALA A 100 -15.74 27.24 -4.45
CA ALA A 100 -14.81 26.14 -4.15
C ALA A 100 -14.74 25.88 -2.65
N ALA A 101 -14.64 26.91 -1.81
CA ALA A 101 -14.60 26.77 -0.36
C ALA A 101 -15.90 26.16 0.19
N LEU A 102 -17.06 26.71 -0.20
CA LEU A 102 -18.36 26.17 0.20
C LEU A 102 -18.53 24.71 -0.24
N THR A 103 -18.26 24.42 -1.50
CA THR A 103 -18.36 23.05 -2.05
C THR A 103 -17.45 22.08 -1.30
N HIS A 104 -16.20 22.49 -1.03
CA HIS A 104 -15.24 21.65 -0.33
C HIS A 104 -15.70 21.33 1.09
N VAL A 105 -16.08 22.35 1.86
CA VAL A 105 -16.52 22.20 3.25
C VAL A 105 -17.81 21.39 3.34
N LEU A 106 -18.84 21.73 2.57
CA LEU A 106 -20.13 21.03 2.61
C LEU A 106 -20.00 19.55 2.22
N LEU A 107 -19.23 19.24 1.17
CA LEU A 107 -18.99 17.86 0.77
C LEU A 107 -18.10 17.10 1.78
N ALA A 108 -17.19 17.78 2.48
CA ALA A 108 -16.40 17.18 3.55
C ALA A 108 -17.28 16.84 4.77
N LEU A 109 -18.12 17.77 5.23
CA LEU A 109 -19.06 17.56 6.32
C LEU A 109 -20.10 16.48 5.98
N TRP A 110 -20.67 16.51 4.77
CA TRP A 110 -21.58 15.48 4.30
C TRP A 110 -20.91 14.09 4.31
N ARG A 111 -19.65 13.98 3.84
CA ARG A 111 -18.92 12.72 3.90
C ARG A 111 -18.67 12.28 5.34
N THR A 112 -18.30 13.21 6.21
CA THR A 112 -18.05 12.93 7.63
C THR A 112 -19.32 12.43 8.30
N SER A 113 -20.48 13.09 8.06
CA SER A 113 -21.77 12.67 8.60
C SER A 113 -22.20 11.26 8.15
N LYS A 114 -21.70 10.73 7.04
CA LYS A 114 -22.00 9.36 6.55
C LYS A 114 -21.10 8.28 7.16
N ARG A 115 -20.10 8.64 7.96
CA ARG A 115 -19.22 7.67 8.61
C ARG A 115 -19.96 6.86 9.67
N ARG A 116 -19.61 5.59 9.79
CA ARG A 116 -20.12 4.66 10.82
C ARG A 116 -19.10 4.39 11.92
N THR A 117 -17.82 4.71 11.69
CA THR A 117 -16.74 4.55 12.65
C THR A 117 -15.74 5.69 12.55
N LEU A 118 -15.14 6.03 13.68
CA LEU A 118 -14.00 6.95 13.77
C LEU A 118 -12.65 6.21 13.72
N LYS A 119 -12.65 4.86 13.71
CA LYS A 119 -11.41 4.11 13.47
C LYS A 119 -10.94 4.35 12.03
N MET A 120 -9.83 5.07 11.90
CA MET A 120 -9.22 5.44 10.62
C MET A 120 -7.70 5.56 10.76
N SER A 121 -6.97 5.66 9.64
CA SER A 121 -5.52 5.86 9.70
C SER A 121 -5.16 7.18 10.38
N ARG A 122 -3.99 7.25 11.05
CA ARG A 122 -3.51 8.46 11.74
C ARG A 122 -3.51 9.69 10.83
N TRP A 123 -3.12 9.52 9.56
CA TRP A 123 -3.11 10.59 8.56
C TRP A 123 -4.52 11.06 8.15
N GLU A 124 -5.48 10.15 8.04
CA GLU A 124 -6.88 10.52 7.79
C GLU A 124 -7.49 11.26 8.98
N LEU A 125 -7.15 10.83 10.20
CA LEU A 125 -7.58 11.51 11.42
C LEU A 125 -7.00 12.92 11.49
N LEU A 126 -5.69 13.07 11.26
CA LEU A 126 -5.03 14.38 11.24
C LEU A 126 -5.65 15.31 10.18
N GLN A 127 -5.87 14.82 8.95
CA GLN A 127 -6.50 15.61 7.88
C GLN A 127 -7.91 16.07 8.28
N LEU A 128 -8.69 15.21 8.91
CA LEU A 128 -10.03 15.54 9.40
C LEU A 128 -9.97 16.58 10.51
N ALA A 129 -9.12 16.38 11.52
CA ALA A 129 -8.98 17.30 12.66
C ALA A 129 -8.54 18.70 12.19
N LEU A 130 -7.52 18.77 11.33
CA LEU A 130 -7.08 20.03 10.72
C LEU A 130 -8.22 20.70 9.96
N GLY A 131 -8.95 19.97 9.11
CA GLY A 131 -10.06 20.51 8.33
C GLY A 131 -11.21 21.06 9.18
N LEU A 132 -11.47 20.46 10.33
CA LEU A 132 -12.48 20.95 11.27
C LEU A 132 -12.03 22.16 12.10
N TYR A 133 -10.72 22.29 12.33
CA TYR A 133 -10.16 23.39 13.14
C TYR A 133 -9.76 24.62 12.29
N ILE A 134 -9.36 24.45 11.03
CA ILE A 134 -8.97 25.54 10.12
C ILE A 134 -9.96 26.73 10.17
N PRO A 135 -11.30 26.56 10.14
CA PRO A 135 -12.24 27.67 10.19
C PRO A 135 -12.07 28.57 11.41
N TRP A 136 -11.60 28.04 12.56
CA TRP A 136 -11.39 28.83 13.76
C TRP A 136 -10.40 29.99 13.56
N LEU A 137 -9.32 29.75 12.79
CA LEU A 137 -8.29 30.75 12.49
C LEU A 137 -8.54 31.44 11.14
N LEU A 138 -9.16 30.75 10.19
CA LEU A 138 -9.39 31.29 8.84
C LEU A 138 -10.49 32.36 8.82
N ILE A 139 -11.58 32.17 9.57
CA ILE A 139 -12.68 33.16 9.61
C ILE A 139 -12.19 34.53 10.05
N PRO A 140 -11.49 34.71 11.20
CA PRO A 140 -10.96 36.02 11.56
C PRO A 140 -9.94 36.53 10.57
N HIS A 141 -9.10 35.68 9.98
CA HIS A 141 -8.14 36.07 8.95
C HIS A 141 -8.83 36.72 7.73
N VAL A 142 -9.82 36.03 7.17
CA VAL A 142 -10.57 36.55 5.99
C VAL A 142 -11.39 37.77 6.35
N THR A 143 -12.04 37.79 7.52
CA THR A 143 -12.87 38.92 7.96
C THR A 143 -12.02 40.18 8.11
N THR A 144 -10.85 40.09 8.75
CA THR A 144 -9.99 41.27 8.99
C THR A 144 -9.25 41.73 7.75
N THR A 145 -8.81 40.81 6.86
CA THR A 145 -8.01 41.16 5.67
C THR A 145 -8.84 41.54 4.44
N MET A 146 -10.06 41.03 4.35
CA MET A 146 -10.94 41.22 3.19
C MET A 146 -12.31 41.79 3.56
N GLY A 147 -12.93 41.24 4.61
CA GLY A 147 -14.29 41.57 4.99
C GLY A 147 -14.46 43.04 5.36
N VAL A 148 -13.61 43.54 6.26
CA VAL A 148 -13.61 44.97 6.70
C VAL A 148 -13.39 45.89 5.49
N ALA A 149 -12.42 45.59 4.64
CA ALA A 149 -12.13 46.43 3.47
C ALA A 149 -13.32 46.50 2.50
N LYS A 150 -14.00 45.39 2.29
CA LYS A 150 -15.17 45.31 1.40
C LYS A 150 -16.39 46.04 1.95
N GLU A 151 -16.65 45.88 3.26
CA GLU A 151 -17.79 46.51 3.94
C GLU A 151 -17.64 48.03 3.98
N PHE A 152 -16.45 48.52 4.33
CA PHE A 152 -16.21 49.94 4.56
C PHE A 152 -15.63 50.63 3.29
N GLY A 153 -15.60 49.96 2.10
CA GLY A 153 -15.35 50.55 0.79
C GLY A 153 -13.91 51.06 0.56
N PHE A 154 -12.88 50.43 1.15
CA PHE A 154 -11.50 50.80 0.90
C PHE A 154 -10.70 49.67 0.26
N LEU A 155 -9.64 50.03 -0.48
CA LEU A 155 -8.72 49.06 -1.07
C LEU A 155 -7.59 48.77 -0.06
N PRO A 156 -7.49 47.58 0.50
CA PRO A 156 -6.41 47.27 1.41
C PRO A 156 -5.10 47.13 0.64
N LEU A 157 -4.15 48.02 0.91
CA LEU A 157 -2.78 47.88 0.43
C LEU A 157 -2.10 46.72 1.17
N TYR A 158 -1.19 46.01 0.49
CA TYR A 158 -0.52 44.86 1.07
C TYR A 158 0.29 45.21 2.32
N GLU A 159 0.96 46.38 2.31
CA GLU A 159 1.66 46.94 3.48
C GLU A 159 0.74 47.13 4.70
N GLN A 160 -0.47 47.62 4.45
CA GLN A 160 -1.46 47.83 5.50
C GLN A 160 -1.92 46.52 6.14
N MET A 161 -2.07 45.47 5.34
CA MET A 161 -2.44 44.16 5.84
C MET A 161 -1.32 43.52 6.67
N LEU A 162 -0.06 43.69 6.25
CA LEU A 162 1.07 43.21 7.02
C LEU A 162 1.18 43.92 8.37
N THR A 163 1.05 45.24 8.42
CA THR A 163 1.11 46.02 9.68
C THR A 163 -0.07 45.72 10.59
N LEU A 164 -1.25 45.43 10.04
CA LEU A 164 -2.42 45.02 10.82
C LEU A 164 -2.21 43.66 11.52
N LEU A 165 -1.53 42.72 10.85
CA LEU A 165 -1.31 41.38 11.39
C LEU A 165 -0.04 41.29 12.27
N TRP A 166 0.91 42.19 12.11
CA TRP A 166 2.16 42.21 12.86
C TRP A 166 2.13 43.21 14.03
N PRO A 167 2.66 42.83 15.21
CA PRO A 167 3.14 41.50 15.63
C PRO A 167 2.04 40.63 16.23
N ASN A 168 0.87 41.19 16.58
CA ASN A 168 -0.15 40.60 17.47
C ASN A 168 -0.77 39.32 16.91
N ALA A 169 -0.95 39.22 15.60
CA ALA A 169 -1.51 38.03 14.96
C ALA A 169 -0.45 37.08 14.41
N ALA A 170 0.85 37.38 14.58
CA ALA A 170 1.94 36.64 13.93
C ALA A 170 1.92 35.13 14.22
N VAL A 171 1.71 34.74 15.48
CA VAL A 171 1.63 33.33 15.88
C VAL A 171 0.42 32.65 15.25
N ASN A 172 -0.77 33.27 15.35
CA ASN A 172 -2.01 32.70 14.82
C ASN A 172 -1.98 32.55 13.29
N GLN A 173 -1.38 33.50 12.57
CA GLN A 173 -1.24 33.46 11.12
C GLN A 173 -0.25 32.36 10.69
N SER A 174 0.88 32.23 11.41
CA SER A 174 1.86 31.16 11.14
C SER A 174 1.24 29.76 11.41
N ILE A 175 0.47 29.61 12.47
CA ILE A 175 -0.24 28.36 12.76
C ILE A 175 -1.28 28.07 11.68
N LEU A 176 -2.07 29.07 11.26
CA LEU A 176 -3.05 28.94 10.17
C LEU A 176 -2.38 28.46 8.89
N LEU A 177 -1.26 29.08 8.49
CA LEU A 177 -0.48 28.71 7.32
C LEU A 177 -0.03 27.23 7.39
N LEU A 178 0.57 26.82 8.51
CA LEU A 178 1.01 25.44 8.73
C LEU A 178 -0.15 24.44 8.65
N MET A 179 -1.29 24.77 9.26
CA MET A 179 -2.46 23.90 9.29
C MET A 179 -3.08 23.73 7.91
N VAL A 180 -3.28 24.82 7.18
CA VAL A 180 -3.84 24.80 5.82
C VAL A 180 -2.92 24.05 4.89
N TRP A 181 -1.61 24.32 4.94
CA TRP A 181 -0.63 23.65 4.11
C TRP A 181 -0.56 22.14 4.40
N THR A 182 -0.46 21.75 5.67
CA THR A 182 -0.43 20.34 6.07
C THR A 182 -1.69 19.61 5.64
N HIS A 183 -2.87 20.19 5.84
CA HIS A 183 -4.15 19.66 5.38
C HIS A 183 -4.16 19.43 3.87
N ALA A 184 -3.72 20.42 3.10
CA ALA A 184 -3.67 20.38 1.65
C ALA A 184 -2.69 19.32 1.14
N MET A 185 -1.47 19.26 1.72
CA MET A 185 -0.44 18.28 1.33
C MET A 185 -0.84 16.84 1.64
N ILE A 186 -1.48 16.58 2.78
CA ILE A 186 -2.05 15.26 3.08
C ILE A 186 -3.12 14.91 2.01
N GLY A 187 -4.00 15.85 1.68
CA GLY A 187 -5.03 15.66 0.65
C GLY A 187 -4.45 15.35 -0.72
N LEU A 188 -3.46 16.11 -1.14
CA LEU A 188 -2.74 15.95 -2.40
C LEU A 188 -1.97 14.62 -2.45
N HIS A 189 -1.26 14.25 -1.38
CA HIS A 189 -0.60 12.95 -1.26
C HIS A 189 -1.60 11.80 -1.42
N PHE A 190 -2.75 11.83 -0.75
CA PHE A 190 -3.79 10.80 -0.89
C PHE A 190 -4.38 10.74 -2.31
N PHE A 191 -4.32 11.83 -3.06
CA PHE A 191 -4.73 11.85 -4.44
C PHE A 191 -3.65 11.27 -5.36
N LEU A 192 -2.40 11.72 -5.22
CA LEU A 192 -1.30 11.42 -6.13
C LEU A 192 -0.66 10.04 -5.92
N ARG A 193 -0.71 9.47 -4.73
CA ARG A 193 -0.01 8.21 -4.37
C ARG A 193 -0.38 6.99 -5.22
N LEU A 194 -1.46 7.06 -5.99
CA LEU A 194 -1.89 6.01 -6.92
C LEU A 194 -1.22 6.12 -8.30
N TYR A 195 -0.48 7.21 -8.57
CA TYR A 195 0.18 7.43 -9.85
C TYR A 195 1.65 6.98 -9.78
N PRO A 196 2.12 6.13 -10.71
CA PRO A 196 3.50 5.64 -10.71
C PRO A 196 4.54 6.77 -10.75
N VAL A 197 4.28 7.82 -11.52
CA VAL A 197 5.16 9.01 -11.63
C VAL A 197 5.36 9.68 -10.28
N TYR A 198 4.29 9.80 -9.47
CA TYR A 198 4.37 10.38 -8.14
C TYR A 198 5.27 9.56 -7.19
N GLN A 199 5.30 8.23 -7.33
CA GLN A 199 6.18 7.38 -6.50
C GLN A 199 7.65 7.72 -6.76
N LYS A 200 8.03 7.99 -8.01
CA LYS A 200 9.39 8.44 -8.38
C LYS A 200 9.70 9.85 -7.86
N LEU A 201 8.71 10.75 -7.88
CA LEU A 201 8.85 12.14 -7.44
C LEU A 201 8.59 12.35 -5.93
N LYS A 202 8.30 11.30 -5.19
CA LYS A 202 7.93 11.39 -3.76
C LYS A 202 8.98 12.11 -2.89
N PRO A 203 10.30 11.88 -3.02
CA PRO A 203 11.31 12.64 -2.26
C PRO A 203 11.25 14.14 -2.54
N LEU A 204 11.14 14.52 -3.82
CA LEU A 204 11.03 15.93 -4.24
C LEU A 204 9.74 16.56 -3.70
N ALA A 205 8.61 15.85 -3.78
CA ALA A 205 7.34 16.30 -3.22
C ALA A 205 7.40 16.47 -1.68
N ALA A 206 8.14 15.61 -0.97
CA ALA A 206 8.38 15.76 0.45
C ALA A 206 9.25 16.99 0.78
N GLY A 207 10.32 17.21 0.02
CA GLY A 207 11.15 18.41 0.12
C GLY A 207 10.34 19.69 -0.09
N PHE A 208 9.50 19.74 -1.14
CA PHE A 208 8.60 20.86 -1.41
C PHE A 208 7.57 21.08 -0.28
N ALA A 209 6.97 19.99 0.24
CA ALA A 209 6.00 20.05 1.32
C ALA A 209 6.59 20.64 2.61
N PHE A 210 7.88 20.43 2.85
CA PHE A 210 8.61 21.00 3.99
C PHE A 210 9.10 22.43 3.72
N ALA A 211 9.72 22.67 2.57
CA ALA A 211 10.36 23.97 2.27
C ALA A 211 9.35 25.11 2.13
N MET A 212 8.21 24.87 1.48
CA MET A 212 7.24 25.91 1.17
C MET A 212 6.69 26.65 2.41
N PRO A 213 6.20 25.99 3.47
CA PRO A 213 5.72 26.70 4.64
C PRO A 213 6.84 27.41 5.41
N VAL A 214 8.04 26.84 5.43
CA VAL A 214 9.20 27.47 6.08
C VAL A 214 9.55 28.78 5.38
N LEU A 215 9.67 28.77 4.05
CA LEU A 215 9.95 29.97 3.26
C LEU A 215 8.81 31.00 3.37
N ALA A 216 7.56 30.56 3.34
CA ALA A 216 6.42 31.46 3.44
C ALA A 216 6.33 32.13 4.81
N ILE A 217 6.54 31.37 5.91
CA ILE A 217 6.54 31.92 7.27
C ILE A 217 7.72 32.90 7.44
N TRP A 218 8.91 32.49 7.04
CA TRP A 218 10.08 33.37 7.11
C TRP A 218 9.86 34.65 6.33
N GLY A 219 9.40 34.54 5.07
CA GLY A 219 9.22 35.71 4.19
C GLY A 219 8.16 36.68 4.72
N TRP A 220 6.99 36.20 5.16
CA TRP A 220 5.97 37.12 5.65
C TRP A 220 6.36 37.81 6.98
N ILE A 221 7.03 37.10 7.89
CA ILE A 221 7.52 37.67 9.14
C ILE A 221 8.62 38.69 8.84
N GLU A 222 9.59 38.35 7.97
CA GLU A 222 10.69 39.27 7.64
C GLU A 222 10.18 40.47 6.86
N GLY A 223 9.24 40.30 5.93
CA GLY A 223 8.59 41.41 5.21
C GLY A 223 7.86 42.36 6.15
N ALA A 224 7.07 41.82 7.10
CA ALA A 224 6.36 42.60 8.10
C ALA A 224 7.33 43.32 9.06
N ARG A 225 8.40 42.65 9.50
CA ARG A 225 9.44 43.23 10.39
C ARG A 225 10.17 44.39 9.70
N ARG A 226 10.61 44.22 8.45
CA ARG A 226 11.27 45.28 7.68
C ARG A 226 10.36 46.47 7.48
N LEU A 227 9.08 46.23 7.17
CA LEU A 227 8.10 47.29 7.01
C LEU A 227 7.87 48.07 8.31
N ALA A 228 7.73 47.37 9.45
CA ALA A 228 7.57 47.99 10.77
C ALA A 228 8.77 48.83 11.19
N LEU A 229 10.01 48.53 10.71
CA LEU A 229 11.20 49.27 11.00
C LEU A 229 11.45 50.46 10.05
N SER A 230 10.89 50.43 8.83
CA SER A 230 11.23 51.42 7.78
C SER A 230 10.19 52.52 7.59
N ARG A 231 8.98 52.32 8.08
CA ARG A 231 7.84 53.25 7.85
C ARG A 231 6.93 53.33 9.07
N ASP A 232 6.45 54.53 9.33
CA ASP A 232 5.39 54.79 10.30
C ASP A 232 4.00 54.51 9.70
N VAL A 233 3.83 53.33 9.09
CA VAL A 233 2.58 52.93 8.44
C VAL A 233 1.76 52.17 9.47
N THR A 234 0.85 52.88 10.14
CA THR A 234 -0.11 52.26 11.05
C THR A 234 -1.50 52.31 10.42
N LEU A 235 -1.95 51.15 9.85
CA LEU A 235 -3.38 50.98 9.63
C LEU A 235 -4.06 50.78 10.99
N ARG A 236 -4.80 51.79 11.44
CA ARG A 236 -5.65 51.63 12.63
C ARG A 236 -7.06 51.30 12.14
N ILE A 237 -7.52 50.11 12.47
CA ILE A 237 -8.94 49.76 12.35
C ILE A 237 -9.69 50.60 13.37
N THR A 238 -10.73 51.30 12.93
CA THR A 238 -11.58 52.09 13.84
C THR A 238 -12.35 51.18 14.81
N PRO A 239 -12.79 51.67 15.97
CA PRO A 239 -13.60 50.89 16.90
C PRO A 239 -14.82 50.25 16.23
N ASP A 240 -15.50 50.98 15.32
CA ASP A 240 -16.69 50.49 14.62
C ASP A 240 -16.34 49.34 13.67
N GLN A 241 -15.21 49.43 12.94
CA GLN A 241 -14.70 48.38 12.07
C GLN A 241 -14.31 47.13 12.88
N GLN A 242 -13.73 47.34 14.05
CA GLN A 242 -13.37 46.25 14.96
C GLN A 242 -14.60 45.55 15.54
N LEU A 243 -15.61 46.33 15.94
CA LEU A 243 -16.89 45.82 16.45
C LEU A 243 -17.57 44.97 15.36
N TRP A 244 -17.73 45.52 14.16
CA TRP A 244 -18.31 44.82 13.03
C TRP A 244 -17.55 43.52 12.72
N ALA A 245 -16.21 43.57 12.65
CA ALA A 245 -15.41 42.39 12.40
C ALA A 245 -15.60 41.30 13.45
N SER A 246 -15.71 41.69 14.73
CA SER A 246 -15.94 40.75 15.82
C SER A 246 -17.31 40.07 15.74
N GLU A 247 -18.38 40.83 15.43
CA GLU A 247 -19.74 40.33 15.22
C GLU A 247 -19.78 39.34 14.05
N VAL A 248 -19.20 39.69 12.89
CA VAL A 248 -19.14 38.84 11.73
C VAL A 248 -18.35 37.54 12.01
N VAL A 249 -17.23 37.62 12.71
CA VAL A 249 -16.46 36.43 13.15
C VAL A 249 -17.32 35.52 14.03
N VAL A 250 -18.05 36.07 15.00
CA VAL A 250 -18.94 35.27 15.87
C VAL A 250 -20.03 34.60 15.05
N GLN A 251 -20.70 35.32 14.15
CA GLN A 251 -21.77 34.79 13.31
C GLN A 251 -21.26 33.67 12.39
N PHE A 252 -20.16 33.87 11.64
CA PHE A 252 -19.61 32.84 10.76
C PHE A 252 -19.12 31.64 11.54
N ARG A 253 -18.47 31.82 12.68
CA ARG A 253 -18.10 30.71 13.57
C ARG A 253 -19.35 29.95 14.04
N ALA A 254 -20.40 30.62 14.47
CA ALA A 254 -21.65 29.98 14.89
C ALA A 254 -22.25 29.11 13.77
N VAL A 255 -22.28 29.61 12.53
CA VAL A 255 -22.75 28.85 11.35
C VAL A 255 -21.88 27.63 11.10
N VAL A 256 -20.57 27.80 11.02
CA VAL A 256 -19.66 26.69 10.67
C VAL A 256 -19.65 25.61 11.76
N PHE A 257 -19.55 26.01 13.04
CA PHE A 257 -19.58 25.05 14.16
C PHE A 257 -20.96 24.45 14.37
N GLY A 258 -22.03 25.17 14.07
CA GLY A 258 -23.39 24.63 13.99
C GLY A 258 -23.51 23.51 12.96
N LEU A 259 -22.95 23.69 11.75
CA LEU A 259 -22.91 22.65 10.71
C LEU A 259 -22.05 21.45 11.13
N ILE A 260 -20.93 21.68 11.81
CA ILE A 260 -20.10 20.61 12.37
C ILE A 260 -20.90 19.84 13.44
N ALA A 261 -21.56 20.53 14.36
CA ALA A 261 -22.38 19.93 15.40
C ALA A 261 -23.53 19.09 14.81
N VAL A 262 -24.23 19.60 13.80
CA VAL A 262 -25.27 18.84 13.06
C VAL A 262 -24.68 17.58 12.41
N SER A 263 -23.49 17.68 11.85
CA SER A 263 -22.79 16.52 11.25
C SER A 263 -22.45 15.45 12.30
N LEU A 264 -21.97 15.86 13.47
CA LEU A 264 -21.66 14.98 14.60
C LEU A 264 -22.93 14.38 15.20
N LEU A 265 -23.99 15.19 15.36
CA LEU A 265 -25.29 14.71 15.82
C LEU A 265 -25.88 13.67 14.87
N ALA A 266 -25.74 13.85 13.56
CA ALA A 266 -26.16 12.86 12.57
C ALA A 266 -25.40 11.54 12.70
N ILE A 267 -24.12 11.56 13.07
CA ILE A 267 -23.33 10.34 13.37
C ILE A 267 -23.89 9.68 14.63
N LEU A 268 -24.11 10.46 15.70
CA LEU A 268 -24.63 9.96 16.97
C LEU A 268 -26.02 9.33 16.81
N ILE A 269 -26.95 10.01 16.14
CA ILE A 269 -28.30 9.50 15.89
C ILE A 269 -28.21 8.16 15.13
N ARG A 270 -27.39 8.07 14.09
CA ARG A 270 -27.21 6.81 13.35
C ARG A 270 -26.61 5.72 14.21
N TYR A 271 -25.66 6.05 15.06
CA TYR A 271 -25.08 5.10 16.01
C TYR A 271 -26.17 4.57 16.96
N LEU A 272 -26.96 5.45 17.57
CA LEU A 272 -28.06 5.07 18.48
C LEU A 272 -29.13 4.21 17.76
N LEU A 273 -29.51 4.58 16.54
CA LEU A 273 -30.45 3.78 15.73
C LEU A 273 -29.86 2.42 15.38
N SER A 274 -28.55 2.33 15.17
CA SER A 274 -27.90 1.05 14.86
C SER A 274 -27.88 0.09 16.03
N LEU A 275 -27.92 0.58 17.29
CA LEU A 275 -27.99 -0.28 18.47
C LEU A 275 -29.30 -1.08 18.53
N LYS A 276 -30.38 -0.57 17.94
CA LYS A 276 -31.70 -1.24 17.85
C LYS A 276 -31.82 -2.16 16.64
N ALA A 277 -30.94 -2.07 15.66
CA ALA A 277 -30.99 -2.90 14.46
C ALA A 277 -30.49 -4.33 14.74
N ARG A 278 -31.12 -5.31 14.06
CA ARG A 278 -30.69 -6.72 14.14
C ARG A 278 -29.23 -6.81 13.65
N SER A 279 -28.36 -7.35 14.49
CA SER A 279 -26.96 -7.58 14.10
C SER A 279 -26.85 -8.65 13.03
N LEU A 280 -25.94 -8.45 12.10
CA LEU A 280 -25.53 -9.46 11.12
C LEU A 280 -24.15 -10.03 11.51
N THR A 281 -23.84 -11.16 10.94
CA THR A 281 -22.58 -11.88 11.15
C THR A 281 -21.73 -11.80 9.89
N VAL A 282 -20.48 -11.39 10.02
CA VAL A 282 -19.48 -11.48 8.96
C VAL A 282 -18.45 -12.52 9.34
N VAL A 283 -18.30 -13.55 8.50
CA VAL A 283 -17.32 -14.61 8.65
C VAL A 283 -16.11 -14.29 7.77
N TYR A 284 -14.95 -14.32 8.39
CA TYR A 284 -13.66 -14.11 7.73
C TYR A 284 -12.86 -15.41 7.71
N PRO A 285 -11.77 -15.46 6.91
CA PRO A 285 -10.90 -16.62 6.85
C PRO A 285 -10.44 -17.08 8.24
N GLY A 286 -10.30 -18.40 8.42
CA GLY A 286 -9.96 -18.97 9.73
C GLY A 286 -11.16 -19.19 10.65
N GLY A 287 -12.39 -18.95 10.17
CA GLY A 287 -13.61 -19.06 10.98
C GLY A 287 -13.80 -17.88 11.94
N LEU A 288 -13.03 -16.80 11.76
CA LEU A 288 -13.17 -15.58 12.55
C LEU A 288 -14.53 -14.95 12.25
N THR A 289 -15.38 -14.91 13.26
CA THR A 289 -16.76 -14.45 13.17
C THR A 289 -16.93 -13.15 13.96
N VAL A 290 -17.43 -12.11 13.31
CA VAL A 290 -17.71 -10.82 13.95
C VAL A 290 -19.16 -10.41 13.77
N LYS A 291 -19.76 -9.84 14.82
CA LYS A 291 -21.07 -9.21 14.75
C LYS A 291 -20.95 -7.78 14.26
N ALA A 292 -21.79 -7.38 13.34
CA ALA A 292 -21.78 -6.05 12.75
C ALA A 292 -23.20 -5.49 12.65
N GLN A 293 -23.30 -4.17 12.50
CA GLN A 293 -24.56 -3.49 12.28
C GLN A 293 -24.79 -3.26 10.77
N PRO A 294 -26.02 -3.42 10.27
CA PRO A 294 -26.35 -3.12 8.88
C PRO A 294 -25.97 -1.71 8.47
N GLY A 295 -25.57 -1.55 7.21
CA GLY A 295 -25.20 -0.27 6.63
C GLY A 295 -23.74 0.17 6.82
N ALA A 296 -22.93 -0.54 7.62
CA ALA A 296 -21.48 -0.39 7.59
C ALA A 296 -20.90 -1.11 6.37
N THR A 297 -19.81 -0.59 5.80
CA THR A 297 -19.07 -1.30 4.76
C THR A 297 -18.24 -2.43 5.36
N LEU A 298 -17.93 -3.46 4.58
CA LEU A 298 -17.02 -4.54 5.02
C LEU A 298 -15.67 -3.98 5.52
N LEU A 299 -15.15 -2.91 4.91
CA LEU A 299 -13.94 -2.24 5.37
C LEU A 299 -14.12 -1.55 6.73
N GLU A 300 -15.28 -0.91 6.98
CA GLU A 300 -15.59 -0.31 8.27
C GLU A 300 -15.74 -1.39 9.35
N ILE A 301 -16.44 -2.50 9.04
CA ILE A 301 -16.61 -3.65 9.94
C ILE A 301 -15.24 -4.24 10.30
N SER A 302 -14.39 -4.47 9.30
CA SER A 302 -13.03 -4.98 9.53
C SER A 302 -12.21 -4.05 10.43
N ARG A 303 -12.24 -2.74 10.19
CA ARG A 303 -11.51 -1.76 11.02
C ARG A 303 -12.03 -1.67 12.46
N MET A 304 -13.35 -1.82 12.66
CA MET A 304 -13.93 -1.83 14.01
C MET A 304 -13.50 -3.04 14.84
N ASN A 305 -13.19 -4.15 14.17
CA ASN A 305 -12.77 -5.42 14.78
C ASN A 305 -11.28 -5.72 14.59
N ASP A 306 -10.49 -4.70 14.22
CA ASP A 306 -9.03 -4.78 14.03
C ASP A 306 -8.59 -5.85 13.01
N ILE A 307 -9.48 -6.19 12.05
CA ILE A 307 -9.22 -7.13 10.98
C ILE A 307 -8.49 -6.40 9.85
N PRO A 308 -7.29 -6.85 9.45
CA PRO A 308 -6.50 -6.17 8.44
C PRO A 308 -7.09 -6.39 7.04
N ILE A 309 -7.49 -5.31 6.38
CA ILE A 309 -7.81 -5.28 4.94
C ILE A 309 -7.01 -4.17 4.29
N ALA A 310 -6.27 -4.51 3.23
CA ALA A 310 -5.52 -3.54 2.46
C ALA A 310 -6.47 -2.47 1.87
N SER A 311 -6.15 -1.19 2.05
CA SER A 311 -6.98 -0.08 1.58
C SER A 311 -6.15 1.15 1.24
N VAL A 312 -5.36 1.06 0.16
CA VAL A 312 -4.43 2.12 -0.25
C VAL A 312 -5.13 3.44 -0.54
N CYS A 313 -6.32 3.47 -1.17
CA CYS A 313 -7.04 4.72 -1.42
C CYS A 313 -7.83 5.26 -0.20
N GLY A 314 -7.83 4.55 0.94
CA GLY A 314 -8.60 4.95 2.14
C GLY A 314 -10.11 4.88 1.93
N GLY A 315 -10.62 3.86 1.24
CA GLY A 315 -12.07 3.64 1.08
C GLY A 315 -12.74 4.55 0.04
N ARG A 316 -12.00 5.03 -0.95
CA ARG A 316 -12.51 5.99 -1.96
C ARG A 316 -12.95 5.36 -3.27
N ALA A 317 -13.03 4.03 -3.37
CA ALA A 317 -13.34 3.28 -4.61
C ALA A 317 -12.48 3.72 -5.82
N ARG A 318 -11.17 3.98 -5.61
CA ARG A 318 -10.22 4.40 -6.65
C ARG A 318 -9.18 3.33 -6.99
N CYS A 319 -8.93 2.43 -6.04
CA CYS A 319 -8.03 1.29 -6.21
C CYS A 319 -8.80 -0.01 -5.98
N SER A 320 -8.16 -1.14 -6.26
CA SER A 320 -8.71 -2.48 -6.06
C SER A 320 -8.11 -3.21 -4.85
N THR A 321 -7.33 -2.52 -4.00
CA THR A 321 -6.58 -3.19 -2.94
C THR A 321 -7.47 -3.77 -1.83
N CYS A 322 -8.67 -3.20 -1.63
CA CYS A 322 -9.64 -3.72 -0.65
C CYS A 322 -10.61 -4.76 -1.25
N ARG A 323 -10.23 -5.44 -2.35
CA ARG A 323 -11.09 -6.45 -2.94
C ARG A 323 -11.20 -7.67 -2.04
N VAL A 324 -12.43 -8.14 -1.93
CA VAL A 324 -12.78 -9.36 -1.19
C VAL A 324 -13.59 -10.26 -2.11
N LYS A 325 -13.42 -11.55 -1.98
CA LYS A 325 -14.30 -12.55 -2.56
C LYS A 325 -15.45 -12.80 -1.58
N ILE A 326 -16.67 -12.82 -2.08
CA ILE A 326 -17.85 -13.21 -1.32
C ILE A 326 -18.01 -14.71 -1.50
N LEU A 327 -17.97 -15.45 -0.41
CA LEU A 327 -18.09 -16.90 -0.42
C LEU A 327 -19.56 -17.32 -0.21
N GLU A 328 -20.25 -16.65 0.74
CA GLU A 328 -21.67 -16.87 1.03
C GLU A 328 -22.39 -15.53 1.29
N GLY A 329 -23.70 -15.47 1.07
CA GLY A 329 -24.55 -14.30 1.34
C GLY A 329 -24.43 -13.19 0.29
N GLY A 330 -23.82 -13.46 -0.87
CA GLY A 330 -23.61 -12.48 -1.93
C GLY A 330 -24.88 -11.95 -2.58
N GLU A 331 -25.91 -12.74 -2.63
CA GLU A 331 -27.23 -12.43 -3.19
C GLU A 331 -27.95 -11.30 -2.43
N THR A 332 -27.65 -11.12 -1.15
CA THR A 332 -28.24 -10.08 -0.30
C THR A 332 -27.45 -8.76 -0.31
N LEU A 333 -26.27 -8.75 -0.94
CA LEU A 333 -25.49 -7.53 -1.07
C LEU A 333 -26.12 -6.58 -2.09
N PRO A 334 -26.22 -5.28 -1.78
CA PRO A 334 -26.63 -4.28 -2.78
C PRO A 334 -25.74 -4.34 -4.02
N LYS A 335 -26.33 -4.05 -5.19
CA LYS A 335 -25.56 -3.98 -6.45
C LYS A 335 -24.37 -3.04 -6.31
N PRO A 336 -23.24 -3.33 -7.00
CA PRO A 336 -22.07 -2.46 -6.98
C PRO A 336 -22.43 -1.01 -7.36
N SER A 337 -21.94 -0.05 -6.58
CA SER A 337 -22.06 1.36 -6.93
C SER A 337 -21.34 1.66 -8.25
N VAL A 338 -21.69 2.73 -8.96
CA VAL A 338 -21.04 3.12 -10.22
C VAL A 338 -19.51 3.19 -10.06
N ALA A 339 -19.02 3.72 -8.93
CA ALA A 339 -17.59 3.82 -8.64
C ALA A 339 -16.95 2.44 -8.40
N GLU A 340 -17.66 1.55 -7.73
CA GLU A 340 -17.21 0.17 -7.50
C GLU A 340 -17.19 -0.61 -8.82
N ALA A 341 -18.28 -0.57 -9.57
CA ALA A 341 -18.39 -1.24 -10.87
C ALA A 341 -17.27 -0.84 -11.83
N ALA A 342 -16.96 0.45 -11.92
CA ALA A 342 -15.87 0.94 -12.76
C ALA A 342 -14.50 0.35 -12.38
N VAL A 343 -14.25 0.14 -11.07
CA VAL A 343 -13.00 -0.49 -10.62
C VAL A 343 -13.02 -1.99 -10.90
N LEU A 344 -14.13 -2.68 -10.62
CA LEU A 344 -14.27 -4.12 -10.85
C LEU A 344 -14.11 -4.46 -12.35
N THR A 345 -14.76 -3.69 -13.23
CA THR A 345 -14.60 -3.86 -14.69
C THR A 345 -13.14 -3.63 -15.14
N ARG A 346 -12.50 -2.60 -14.61
CA ARG A 346 -11.10 -2.31 -14.97
C ARG A 346 -10.13 -3.46 -14.63
N ILE A 347 -10.40 -4.19 -13.56
CA ILE A 347 -9.54 -5.31 -13.13
C ILE A 347 -10.04 -6.67 -13.64
N GLY A 348 -11.08 -6.72 -14.45
CA GLY A 348 -11.68 -7.98 -14.94
C GLY A 348 -12.18 -8.87 -13.80
N ALA A 349 -12.75 -8.28 -12.74
CA ALA A 349 -13.19 -9.03 -11.57
C ALA A 349 -14.43 -9.89 -11.86
N GLY A 350 -14.46 -11.10 -11.31
CA GLY A 350 -15.66 -11.97 -11.32
C GLY A 350 -16.82 -11.35 -10.53
N SER A 351 -18.03 -11.89 -10.74
CA SER A 351 -19.25 -11.42 -10.09
C SER A 351 -19.27 -11.61 -8.57
N ASP A 352 -18.46 -12.52 -8.06
CA ASP A 352 -18.26 -12.86 -6.65
C ASP A 352 -17.26 -11.93 -5.95
N ILE A 353 -16.61 -11.00 -6.68
CA ILE A 353 -15.63 -10.07 -6.12
C ILE A 353 -16.27 -8.71 -5.89
N ARG A 354 -16.05 -8.16 -4.70
CA ARG A 354 -16.54 -6.85 -4.29
C ARG A 354 -15.40 -6.00 -3.69
N LEU A 355 -15.59 -4.70 -3.63
CA LEU A 355 -14.70 -3.81 -2.90
C LEU A 355 -15.20 -3.64 -1.46
N ALA A 356 -14.45 -4.12 -0.48
CA ALA A 356 -14.82 -4.04 0.94
C ALA A 356 -15.19 -2.61 1.38
N CYS A 357 -14.61 -1.60 0.77
CA CYS A 357 -14.92 -0.19 1.07
C CYS A 357 -16.24 0.30 0.49
N GLN A 358 -16.93 -0.49 -0.33
CA GLN A 358 -18.21 -0.15 -0.95
C GLN A 358 -19.31 -1.14 -0.58
N ALA A 359 -18.97 -2.43 -0.46
CA ALA A 359 -19.91 -3.48 -0.13
C ALA A 359 -20.45 -3.31 1.30
N ARG A 360 -21.79 -3.24 1.42
CA ARG A 360 -22.55 -3.07 2.67
C ARG A 360 -23.45 -4.26 2.87
N PRO A 361 -23.08 -5.23 3.72
CA PRO A 361 -23.93 -6.37 3.98
C PRO A 361 -25.20 -5.96 4.72
N GLU A 362 -26.32 -6.55 4.34
CA GLU A 362 -27.62 -6.40 4.97
C GLU A 362 -28.03 -7.67 5.74
N SER A 363 -27.38 -8.80 5.46
CA SER A 363 -27.52 -10.08 6.13
C SER A 363 -26.14 -10.69 6.41
N ASN A 364 -26.14 -11.92 6.94
CA ASN A 364 -24.91 -12.68 7.18
C ASN A 364 -24.15 -12.90 5.87
N VAL A 365 -22.83 -12.78 5.92
CA VAL A 365 -21.97 -12.91 4.75
C VAL A 365 -20.64 -13.55 5.15
N GLU A 366 -20.12 -14.42 4.29
CA GLU A 366 -18.77 -14.94 4.38
C GLU A 366 -17.88 -14.31 3.32
N VAL A 367 -16.73 -13.77 3.75
CA VAL A 367 -15.84 -13.00 2.88
C VAL A 367 -14.39 -13.43 3.00
N GLN A 368 -13.67 -13.34 1.90
CA GLN A 368 -12.24 -13.58 1.83
C GLN A 368 -11.50 -12.38 1.24
N PRO A 369 -10.64 -11.67 2.00
CA PRO A 369 -9.71 -10.69 1.45
C PRO A 369 -8.78 -11.32 0.41
N LEU A 370 -8.57 -10.62 -0.72
CA LEU A 370 -7.79 -11.13 -1.85
C LEU A 370 -6.40 -10.47 -1.95
N VAL A 371 -6.18 -9.39 -1.23
CA VAL A 371 -4.89 -8.67 -1.26
C VAL A 371 -4.22 -8.83 0.09
N PRO A 372 -3.00 -9.36 0.12
CA PRO A 372 -2.23 -9.51 1.34
C PRO A 372 -1.94 -8.16 2.00
N VAL A 373 -1.81 -8.18 3.30
CA VAL A 373 -1.42 -7.01 4.10
C VAL A 373 0.02 -7.16 4.56
N LYS A 374 0.69 -6.04 4.88
CA LYS A 374 2.03 -6.10 5.47
C LYS A 374 1.96 -6.70 6.88
N ALA A 375 2.97 -7.45 7.27
CA ALA A 375 3.05 -8.08 8.60
C ALA A 375 2.84 -7.06 9.73
N SER A 376 3.42 -5.85 9.60
CA SER A 376 3.24 -4.75 10.54
C SER A 376 1.81 -4.20 10.67
N ALA A 377 0.89 -4.58 9.77
CA ALA A 377 -0.51 -4.18 9.83
C ALA A 377 -1.39 -5.19 10.59
N ILE A 378 -0.84 -6.32 10.98
CA ILE A 378 -1.53 -7.37 11.73
C ILE A 378 -1.32 -7.06 13.22
N ILE A 379 -2.32 -6.42 13.83
CA ILE A 379 -2.32 -6.06 15.25
C ILE A 379 -3.52 -6.75 15.90
N GLY A 380 -3.28 -7.61 16.91
CA GLY A 380 -4.30 -8.18 17.76
C GLY A 380 -4.18 -9.69 17.99
N GLU A 381 -4.50 -10.13 19.21
CA GLU A 381 -4.47 -11.53 19.66
C GLU A 381 -5.50 -12.44 18.97
N HIS A 382 -6.40 -11.88 18.15
CA HIS A 382 -7.49 -12.62 17.52
C HIS A 382 -7.11 -13.34 16.22
N LEU A 383 -5.90 -13.11 15.68
CA LEU A 383 -5.42 -13.74 14.47
C LEU A 383 -4.42 -14.85 14.83
N LYS A 384 -4.95 -16.03 15.21
CA LYS A 384 -4.14 -17.21 15.55
C LYS A 384 -3.24 -17.71 14.42
N ASP A 385 -3.46 -17.29 13.18
CA ASP A 385 -2.63 -17.61 12.02
C ASP A 385 -2.58 -16.39 11.08
N ALA A 386 -1.55 -15.55 11.24
CA ALA A 386 -1.33 -14.36 10.42
C ALA A 386 -1.23 -14.69 8.92
N TYR A 387 -0.68 -15.85 8.59
CA TYR A 387 -0.47 -16.29 7.21
C TYR A 387 -1.74 -16.73 6.49
N TYR A 388 -2.82 -16.89 7.22
CA TYR A 388 -4.12 -17.18 6.63
C TYR A 388 -4.61 -16.05 5.71
N TRP A 389 -4.18 -14.82 5.99
CA TRP A 389 -4.59 -13.60 5.29
C TRP A 389 -3.68 -13.24 4.11
N GLY A 390 -2.55 -13.94 3.96
CA GLY A 390 -1.46 -13.54 3.08
C GLY A 390 -0.73 -12.31 3.63
N VAL A 391 0.52 -12.49 4.02
CA VAL A 391 1.38 -11.45 4.61
C VAL A 391 2.48 -11.11 3.63
N GLU A 392 2.69 -9.83 3.36
CA GLU A 392 3.86 -9.35 2.64
C GLU A 392 4.98 -9.07 3.63
N GLN A 393 6.10 -9.80 3.51
CA GLN A 393 7.25 -9.72 4.41
C GLN A 393 8.54 -9.99 3.66
N ASP A 394 9.63 -9.31 4.08
CA ASP A 394 10.97 -9.64 3.60
C ASP A 394 11.44 -10.92 4.27
N VAL A 395 11.79 -11.91 3.45
CA VAL A 395 12.24 -13.23 3.89
C VAL A 395 13.43 -13.70 3.07
N VAL A 396 14.22 -14.61 3.63
CA VAL A 396 15.21 -15.36 2.86
C VAL A 396 14.58 -16.63 2.35
N VAL A 397 14.63 -16.82 1.03
CA VAL A 397 14.24 -18.07 0.37
C VAL A 397 15.49 -18.86 0.04
N MET A 398 15.47 -20.14 0.43
CA MET A 398 16.50 -21.12 0.16
C MET A 398 15.99 -22.18 -0.82
N PHE A 399 16.75 -22.47 -1.84
CA PHE A 399 16.63 -23.67 -2.67
C PHE A 399 17.86 -24.54 -2.46
N VAL A 400 17.66 -25.84 -2.29
CA VAL A 400 18.71 -26.86 -2.19
C VAL A 400 18.38 -27.97 -3.16
N ASP A 401 19.33 -28.42 -3.97
CA ASP A 401 19.11 -29.47 -4.97
C ASP A 401 20.34 -30.37 -5.11
N LEU A 402 20.13 -31.69 -5.37
CA LEU A 402 21.23 -32.62 -5.58
C LEU A 402 21.86 -32.44 -6.95
N ARG A 403 23.18 -32.49 -7.01
CA ARG A 403 23.93 -32.43 -8.28
C ARG A 403 23.97 -33.80 -8.93
N ASN A 404 23.71 -33.83 -10.24
CA ASN A 404 23.78 -35.03 -11.09
C ASN A 404 22.84 -36.16 -10.62
N PHE A 405 21.69 -35.80 -9.95
CA PHE A 405 20.75 -36.80 -9.43
C PHE A 405 20.22 -37.72 -10.54
N THR A 406 19.95 -37.20 -11.75
CA THR A 406 19.55 -38.01 -12.91
C THR A 406 20.60 -39.08 -13.26
N GLY A 407 21.89 -38.73 -13.25
CA GLY A 407 22.96 -39.71 -13.48
C GLY A 407 23.06 -40.77 -12.40
N ILE A 408 22.76 -40.38 -11.12
CA ILE A 408 22.70 -41.33 -9.99
C ILE A 408 21.52 -42.29 -10.21
N THR A 409 20.34 -41.79 -10.61
CA THR A 409 19.13 -42.63 -10.80
C THR A 409 19.29 -43.63 -11.97
N GLU A 410 20.00 -43.27 -13.03
CA GLU A 410 20.22 -44.14 -14.17
C GLU A 410 21.18 -45.29 -13.87
N SER A 411 22.09 -45.13 -12.90
CA SER A 411 23.16 -46.09 -12.59
C SER A 411 22.85 -47.00 -11.39
N GLN A 412 21.78 -46.77 -10.64
CA GLN A 412 21.46 -47.43 -9.38
C GLN A 412 20.07 -48.11 -9.37
N LEU A 413 19.87 -49.05 -8.44
CA LEU A 413 18.55 -49.64 -8.23
C LEU A 413 17.60 -48.59 -7.63
N ALA A 414 16.35 -48.58 -8.07
CA ALA A 414 15.34 -47.60 -7.61
C ALA A 414 15.21 -47.53 -6.07
N TYR A 415 15.38 -48.63 -5.36
CA TYR A 415 15.31 -48.70 -3.89
C TYR A 415 16.50 -47.99 -3.21
N ASP A 416 17.70 -48.06 -3.80
CA ASP A 416 18.89 -47.43 -3.25
C ASP A 416 18.83 -45.91 -3.47
N VAL A 417 18.29 -45.47 -4.63
CA VAL A 417 17.99 -44.05 -4.90
C VAL A 417 16.98 -43.48 -3.90
N VAL A 418 15.88 -44.20 -3.66
CA VAL A 418 14.86 -43.75 -2.67
C VAL A 418 15.45 -43.69 -1.25
N TYR A 419 16.29 -44.65 -0.89
CA TYR A 419 16.95 -44.63 0.40
C TYR A 419 17.93 -43.46 0.57
N LEU A 420 18.74 -43.18 -0.45
CA LEU A 420 19.61 -42.00 -0.47
C LEU A 420 18.82 -40.70 -0.37
N LEU A 421 17.77 -40.56 -1.21
CA LEU A 421 16.93 -39.39 -1.25
C LEU A 421 16.27 -39.11 0.10
N ASN A 422 15.68 -40.12 0.72
CA ASN A 422 15.07 -39.96 2.03
C ASN A 422 16.11 -39.59 3.11
N SER A 423 17.30 -40.21 3.09
CA SER A 423 18.37 -39.89 4.03
C SER A 423 18.84 -38.44 3.89
N TYR A 424 18.96 -37.97 2.67
CA TYR A 424 19.33 -36.56 2.36
C TYR A 424 18.23 -35.59 2.78
N LEU A 425 16.97 -35.82 2.35
CA LEU A 425 15.86 -34.93 2.62
C LEU A 425 15.59 -34.79 4.13
N ASP A 426 15.66 -35.90 4.87
CA ASP A 426 15.48 -35.91 6.32
C ASP A 426 16.54 -35.08 7.05
N GLN A 427 17.83 -35.30 6.72
CA GLN A 427 18.94 -34.65 7.39
C GLN A 427 19.04 -33.15 7.01
N ALA A 428 18.84 -32.80 5.72
CA ALA A 428 18.85 -31.42 5.27
C ALA A 428 17.65 -30.63 5.85
N SER A 429 16.47 -31.26 5.89
CA SER A 429 15.30 -30.64 6.50
C SER A 429 15.44 -30.46 8.01
N ALA A 430 16.11 -31.40 8.71
CA ALA A 430 16.42 -31.25 10.13
C ALA A 430 17.35 -30.05 10.35
N ALA A 431 18.43 -29.93 9.56
CA ALA A 431 19.36 -28.81 9.63
C ALA A 431 18.66 -27.44 9.40
N ILE A 432 17.72 -27.37 8.45
CA ILE A 432 16.92 -26.17 8.18
C ILE A 432 16.04 -25.81 9.38
N ARG A 433 15.31 -26.79 9.94
CA ARG A 433 14.38 -26.55 11.07
C ARG A 433 15.12 -26.19 12.36
N GLU A 434 16.25 -26.81 12.64
CA GLU A 434 17.06 -26.55 13.83
C GLU A 434 17.62 -25.13 13.86
N GLU A 435 17.85 -24.52 12.68
CA GLU A 435 18.25 -23.12 12.54
C GLU A 435 17.04 -22.17 12.35
N GLY A 436 15.81 -22.62 12.66
CA GLY A 436 14.61 -21.79 12.62
C GLY A 436 14.01 -21.57 11.22
N GLY A 437 14.42 -22.36 10.22
CA GLY A 437 13.84 -22.33 8.89
C GLY A 437 12.56 -23.14 8.78
N TYR A 438 11.65 -22.69 7.92
CA TYR A 438 10.43 -23.41 7.55
C TYR A 438 10.62 -24.13 6.22
N VAL A 439 10.52 -25.46 6.21
CA VAL A 439 10.53 -26.27 4.97
C VAL A 439 9.17 -26.14 4.31
N ASP A 440 9.11 -25.44 3.19
CA ASP A 440 7.88 -25.19 2.44
C ASP A 440 7.41 -26.44 1.69
N LYS A 441 8.26 -26.97 0.82
CA LYS A 441 7.95 -28.15 -0.01
C LYS A 441 9.20 -28.83 -0.54
N PHE A 442 9.01 -30.08 -0.96
CA PHE A 442 9.97 -30.82 -1.76
C PHE A 442 9.59 -30.74 -3.25
N ILE A 443 10.57 -30.57 -4.12
CA ILE A 443 10.42 -30.45 -5.57
C ILE A 443 11.37 -31.45 -6.22
N GLY A 444 10.91 -32.71 -6.39
CA GLY A 444 11.78 -33.81 -6.79
C GLY A 444 12.81 -34.12 -5.70
N ASP A 445 14.10 -33.95 -6.02
CA ASP A 445 15.22 -34.02 -5.10
C ASP A 445 15.56 -32.68 -4.44
N GLY A 446 14.85 -31.61 -4.79
CA GLY A 446 15.05 -30.27 -4.25
C GLY A 446 14.22 -29.97 -2.99
N ILE A 447 14.74 -29.07 -2.15
CA ILE A 447 14.07 -28.51 -0.97
C ILE A 447 13.89 -27.02 -1.17
N MET A 448 12.68 -26.52 -0.95
CA MET A 448 12.42 -25.10 -0.78
C MET A 448 12.19 -24.80 0.69
N ALA A 449 12.93 -23.83 1.24
CA ALA A 449 12.75 -23.37 2.62
C ALA A 449 12.71 -21.84 2.73
N ILE A 450 12.13 -21.36 3.82
CA ILE A 450 11.90 -19.94 4.11
C ILE A 450 12.43 -19.62 5.49
N PHE A 451 13.18 -18.50 5.63
CA PHE A 451 13.70 -18.03 6.90
C PHE A 451 13.24 -16.58 7.15
N GLY A 452 13.14 -16.18 8.42
CA GLY A 452 12.72 -14.85 8.80
C GLY A 452 11.20 -14.66 8.87
N MET A 453 10.42 -15.75 8.84
CA MET A 453 8.95 -15.68 8.91
C MET A 453 8.47 -15.16 10.27
N ASP A 454 9.00 -15.72 11.36
CA ASP A 454 8.61 -15.38 12.73
C ASP A 454 9.57 -14.36 13.37
N SER A 455 10.46 -13.76 12.56
CA SER A 455 11.47 -12.80 12.99
C SER A 455 11.60 -11.65 11.96
N ASN A 456 12.77 -11.10 11.81
CA ASN A 456 13.10 -10.08 10.80
C ASN A 456 14.05 -10.63 9.73
N ALA A 457 14.29 -9.83 8.67
CA ALA A 457 15.16 -10.19 7.56
C ALA A 457 16.61 -10.49 8.01
N GLU A 458 17.12 -9.75 8.99
CA GLU A 458 18.49 -9.90 9.52
C GLU A 458 18.65 -11.23 10.24
N THR A 459 17.72 -11.57 11.14
CA THR A 459 17.71 -12.85 11.86
C THR A 459 17.52 -14.01 10.86
N GLY A 460 16.60 -13.88 9.91
CA GLY A 460 16.37 -14.87 8.87
C GLY A 460 17.60 -15.12 8.00
N ALA A 461 18.38 -14.07 7.68
CA ALA A 461 19.62 -14.18 6.92
C ALA A 461 20.71 -14.94 7.68
N ARG A 462 20.89 -14.64 8.98
CA ARG A 462 21.83 -15.39 9.85
C ARG A 462 21.44 -16.85 9.99
N GLN A 463 20.16 -17.14 10.23
CA GLN A 463 19.62 -18.49 10.31
C GLN A 463 19.83 -19.27 9.01
N ALA A 464 19.58 -18.65 7.85
CA ALA A 464 19.78 -19.28 6.56
C ALA A 464 21.25 -19.66 6.30
N LEU A 465 22.19 -18.77 6.62
CA LEU A 465 23.62 -19.05 6.48
C LEU A 465 24.11 -20.12 7.48
N ALA A 466 23.61 -20.12 8.70
CA ALA A 466 23.88 -21.15 9.68
C ALA A 466 23.35 -22.52 9.23
N ALA A 467 22.14 -22.57 8.66
CA ALA A 467 21.57 -23.78 8.08
C ALA A 467 22.42 -24.31 6.92
N CYS A 468 22.91 -23.44 6.03
CA CYS A 468 23.81 -23.85 4.95
C CYS A 468 25.10 -24.50 5.48
N ARG A 469 25.73 -23.93 6.51
CA ARG A 469 26.92 -24.51 7.15
C ARG A 469 26.63 -25.87 7.78
N ARG A 470 25.44 -26.03 8.38
CA ARG A 470 25.02 -27.31 8.94
C ARG A 470 24.73 -28.35 7.84
N ILE A 471 24.06 -27.95 6.77
CA ILE A 471 23.82 -28.80 5.58
C ILE A 471 25.14 -29.25 4.96
N GLU A 472 26.14 -28.37 4.84
CA GLU A 472 27.46 -28.76 4.33
C GLU A 472 28.11 -29.89 5.16
N LYS A 473 28.06 -29.77 6.50
CA LYS A 473 28.58 -30.82 7.40
C LYS A 473 27.84 -32.13 7.24
N VAL A 474 26.51 -32.07 7.17
CA VAL A 474 25.66 -33.24 6.95
C VAL A 474 26.00 -33.93 5.63
N MET A 475 26.18 -33.14 4.56
CA MET A 475 26.52 -33.68 3.24
C MET A 475 27.91 -34.28 3.19
N LYS A 476 28.92 -33.66 3.82
CA LYS A 476 30.27 -34.26 3.95
C LYS A 476 30.21 -35.61 4.68
N SER A 477 29.36 -35.76 5.72
CA SER A 477 29.15 -36.98 6.43
C SER A 477 28.43 -38.05 5.60
N LEU A 478 27.37 -37.65 4.88
CA LEU A 478 26.57 -38.52 4.03
C LEU A 478 27.40 -39.05 2.85
N ASP A 479 28.22 -38.20 2.23
CA ASP A 479 29.14 -38.61 1.13
C ASP A 479 30.21 -39.59 1.63
N LYS A 480 30.78 -39.40 2.83
CA LYS A 480 31.72 -40.32 3.45
C LYS A 480 31.10 -41.66 3.73
N GLU A 481 29.85 -41.69 4.21
CA GLU A 481 29.16 -42.95 4.61
C GLU A 481 28.64 -43.72 3.38
N LYS A 482 28.00 -43.01 2.44
CA LYS A 482 27.26 -43.61 1.32
C LYS A 482 27.91 -43.39 -0.07
N GLY A 483 28.75 -42.34 -0.21
CA GLY A 483 29.42 -42.01 -1.47
C GLY A 483 30.16 -43.18 -2.10
N PRO A 484 30.86 -44.07 -1.34
CA PRO A 484 31.53 -45.26 -1.92
C PRO A 484 30.59 -46.20 -2.68
N GLN A 485 29.28 -46.14 -2.45
CA GLN A 485 28.28 -46.98 -3.14
C GLN A 485 27.86 -46.34 -4.49
N PHE A 486 28.21 -45.09 -4.73
CA PHE A 486 27.85 -44.34 -5.94
C PHE A 486 29.10 -44.07 -6.80
N ARG A 487 28.89 -43.97 -8.11
CA ARG A 487 29.98 -43.72 -9.08
C ARG A 487 30.58 -42.32 -8.91
N ASP A 488 29.73 -41.36 -8.61
CA ASP A 488 30.08 -39.94 -8.41
C ASP A 488 29.83 -39.50 -6.96
N PRO A 489 30.62 -38.56 -6.41
CA PRO A 489 30.39 -38.04 -5.06
C PRO A 489 29.04 -37.32 -4.97
N ILE A 490 28.37 -37.46 -3.82
CA ILE A 490 27.09 -36.83 -3.54
C ILE A 490 27.32 -35.35 -3.27
N ARG A 491 26.93 -34.52 -4.22
CA ARG A 491 27.06 -33.05 -4.14
C ARG A 491 25.72 -32.39 -4.22
N LEU A 492 25.62 -31.17 -3.67
CA LEU A 492 24.42 -30.33 -3.80
C LEU A 492 24.77 -28.89 -4.19
N GLY A 493 23.75 -28.15 -4.59
CA GLY A 493 23.79 -26.71 -4.80
C GLY A 493 22.77 -26.02 -3.92
N ILE A 494 23.14 -24.88 -3.34
CA ILE A 494 22.24 -24.02 -2.57
C ILE A 494 22.11 -22.67 -3.22
N GLY A 495 20.89 -22.14 -3.35
CA GLY A 495 20.60 -20.77 -3.76
C GLY A 495 19.89 -20.01 -2.66
N LEU A 496 20.42 -18.85 -2.25
CA LEU A 496 19.84 -17.99 -1.23
C LEU A 496 19.56 -16.59 -1.78
N HIS A 497 18.34 -16.11 -1.56
CA HIS A 497 17.97 -14.72 -1.88
C HIS A 497 17.08 -14.11 -0.83
N LEU A 498 17.33 -12.84 -0.47
CA LEU A 498 16.52 -12.01 0.42
C LEU A 498 15.66 -11.06 -0.40
N GLY A 499 14.39 -11.00 -0.09
CA GLY A 499 13.47 -10.03 -0.70
C GLY A 499 12.03 -10.19 -0.24
N PRO A 500 11.14 -9.30 -0.72
CA PRO A 500 9.74 -9.33 -0.36
C PRO A 500 9.02 -10.54 -0.95
N ALA A 501 8.30 -11.27 -0.08
CA ALA A 501 7.43 -12.37 -0.45
C ALA A 501 6.04 -12.18 0.13
N ILE A 502 5.05 -12.77 -0.54
CA ILE A 502 3.72 -12.97 0.00
C ILE A 502 3.69 -14.36 0.64
N LEU A 503 3.65 -14.41 1.96
CA LEU A 503 3.50 -15.62 2.73
C LEU A 503 2.01 -15.91 2.96
N GLY A 504 1.53 -17.09 2.62
CA GLY A 504 0.13 -17.41 2.78
C GLY A 504 -0.20 -18.87 2.53
N ARG A 505 -1.36 -19.32 3.00
CA ARG A 505 -1.89 -20.64 2.69
C ARG A 505 -2.54 -20.61 1.31
N ILE A 506 -1.86 -21.17 0.32
CA ILE A 506 -2.23 -21.13 -1.10
C ILE A 506 -2.58 -22.54 -1.57
N GLY A 507 -3.71 -22.65 -2.29
CA GLY A 507 -4.19 -23.90 -2.85
C GLY A 507 -5.71 -24.04 -2.72
N ALA A 508 -6.29 -25.01 -3.44
CA ALA A 508 -7.71 -25.34 -3.31
C ALA A 508 -8.00 -25.89 -1.90
N ALA A 509 -9.13 -25.49 -1.33
CA ALA A 509 -9.62 -26.11 -0.12
C ALA A 509 -9.86 -27.59 -0.41
N GLY A 510 -9.09 -28.49 0.22
CA GLY A 510 -9.38 -29.92 0.18
C GLY A 510 -10.72 -30.22 0.83
N THR A 511 -11.31 -31.37 0.51
CA THR A 511 -12.62 -31.87 0.98
C THR A 511 -12.81 -31.88 2.50
N ALA A 512 -11.80 -31.52 3.29
CA ALA A 512 -11.84 -31.45 4.76
C ALA A 512 -11.69 -30.02 5.33
N GLY A 513 -11.90 -28.97 4.52
CA GLY A 513 -11.81 -27.58 5.00
C GLY A 513 -10.38 -27.09 5.33
N LYS A 514 -9.36 -27.91 5.16
CA LYS A 514 -7.96 -27.50 5.34
C LYS A 514 -7.43 -26.94 4.03
N ARG A 515 -7.10 -25.66 4.01
CA ARG A 515 -6.37 -25.03 2.89
C ARG A 515 -4.97 -25.61 2.76
N GLY A 516 -4.41 -25.46 1.55
CA GLY A 516 -3.05 -25.87 1.21
C GLY A 516 -1.99 -25.41 2.22
N GLY A 517 -0.79 -25.96 2.12
CA GLY A 517 0.34 -25.59 2.98
C GLY A 517 0.67 -24.10 2.92
N LEU A 518 1.28 -23.60 3.97
CA LEU A 518 1.87 -22.27 3.98
C LEU A 518 3.01 -22.24 2.96
N THR A 519 3.06 -21.21 2.11
CA THR A 519 4.10 -21.07 1.08
C THR A 519 4.41 -19.61 0.81
N ALA A 520 5.58 -19.34 0.21
CA ALA A 520 5.96 -18.02 -0.27
C ALA A 520 5.68 -17.86 -1.77
N LEU A 521 5.20 -16.67 -2.16
CA LEU A 521 5.08 -16.22 -3.54
C LEU A 521 5.80 -14.89 -3.73
N GLY A 522 6.48 -14.75 -4.85
CA GLY A 522 7.16 -13.49 -5.22
C GLY A 522 8.37 -13.74 -6.10
N ASP A 523 8.95 -12.64 -6.60
CA ASP A 523 10.17 -12.67 -7.40
C ASP A 523 11.37 -13.27 -6.64
N VAL A 524 11.40 -13.10 -5.32
CA VAL A 524 12.42 -13.68 -4.42
C VAL A 524 12.52 -15.20 -4.57
N VAL A 525 11.38 -15.90 -4.72
CA VAL A 525 11.35 -17.37 -4.90
C VAL A 525 12.01 -17.76 -6.22
N ASN A 526 11.62 -17.09 -7.32
CA ASN A 526 12.18 -17.35 -8.63
C ASN A 526 13.68 -17.02 -8.69
N THR A 527 14.10 -15.96 -7.99
CA THR A 527 15.50 -15.55 -7.94
C THR A 527 16.32 -16.57 -7.16
N ALA A 528 15.88 -17.02 -5.99
CA ALA A 528 16.58 -18.03 -5.19
C ALA A 528 16.76 -19.36 -5.95
N SER A 529 15.73 -19.81 -6.68
CA SER A 529 15.82 -21.00 -7.54
C SER A 529 16.85 -20.86 -8.66
N ARG A 530 16.97 -19.65 -9.26
CA ARG A 530 17.99 -19.37 -10.28
C ARG A 530 19.40 -19.34 -9.69
N LEU A 531 19.57 -18.78 -8.49
CA LEU A 531 20.84 -18.80 -7.79
C LEU A 531 21.29 -20.23 -7.48
N GLU A 532 20.34 -21.11 -7.13
CA GLU A 532 20.65 -22.53 -7.00
C GLU A 532 21.25 -23.09 -8.32
N THR A 533 20.62 -22.80 -9.46
CA THR A 533 21.08 -23.27 -10.76
C THR A 533 22.45 -22.70 -11.15
N GLU A 534 22.76 -21.46 -10.77
CA GLU A 534 24.05 -20.79 -11.05
C GLU A 534 25.24 -21.48 -10.38
N ASN A 535 25.05 -22.29 -9.34
CA ASN A 535 26.12 -23.09 -8.77
C ASN A 535 26.83 -23.97 -9.82
N LYS A 536 26.15 -24.40 -10.90
CA LYS A 536 26.73 -25.19 -12.00
C LYS A 536 27.80 -24.40 -12.73
N ASN A 537 27.53 -23.09 -12.93
CA ASN A 537 28.41 -22.20 -13.68
C ASN A 537 29.69 -21.85 -12.88
N HIS A 538 29.57 -21.75 -11.55
CA HIS A 538 30.66 -21.39 -10.64
C HIS A 538 31.33 -22.60 -9.99
N GLY A 539 30.83 -23.81 -10.18
CA GLY A 539 31.35 -25.01 -9.48
C GLY A 539 31.30 -24.87 -7.95
N SER A 540 30.30 -24.15 -7.46
CA SER A 540 30.14 -23.78 -6.06
C SER A 540 29.18 -24.71 -5.33
N PHE A 541 29.27 -24.71 -4.00
CA PHE A 541 28.33 -25.34 -3.09
C PHE A 541 27.10 -24.44 -2.85
N MET A 542 27.32 -23.13 -2.77
CA MET A 542 26.29 -22.14 -2.52
C MET A 542 26.48 -20.91 -3.39
N VAL A 543 25.39 -20.40 -3.97
CA VAL A 543 25.31 -19.06 -4.54
C VAL A 543 24.31 -18.24 -3.72
N VAL A 544 24.78 -17.14 -3.16
CA VAL A 544 24.01 -16.28 -2.28
C VAL A 544 24.00 -14.86 -2.80
N SER A 545 22.84 -14.17 -2.76
CA SER A 545 22.80 -12.74 -3.09
C SER A 545 23.50 -11.93 -2.02
N LYS A 546 24.20 -10.87 -2.41
CA LYS A 546 24.88 -9.95 -1.49
C LYS A 546 23.93 -9.41 -0.41
N ALA A 547 22.67 -9.17 -0.75
CA ALA A 547 21.65 -8.73 0.20
C ALA A 547 21.46 -9.65 1.42
N VAL A 548 21.65 -10.98 1.27
CA VAL A 548 21.60 -11.93 2.40
C VAL A 548 22.81 -11.76 3.30
N VAL A 549 24.00 -11.64 2.71
CA VAL A 549 25.27 -11.50 3.43
C VAL A 549 25.32 -10.19 4.21
N ASP A 550 24.90 -9.10 3.55
CA ASP A 550 24.82 -7.77 4.16
C ASP A 550 23.80 -7.74 5.32
N ALA A 551 22.61 -8.32 5.11
CA ALA A 551 21.58 -8.38 6.16
C ALA A 551 22.01 -9.24 7.35
N ALA A 552 22.75 -10.33 7.12
CA ALA A 552 23.29 -11.17 8.19
C ALA A 552 24.45 -10.49 8.96
N GLY A 553 25.04 -9.43 8.43
CA GLY A 553 26.31 -8.89 8.92
C GLY A 553 27.45 -9.92 8.79
N ALA A 554 27.38 -10.77 7.78
CA ALA A 554 28.30 -11.90 7.62
C ALA A 554 29.48 -11.54 6.70
N ARG A 555 30.56 -12.28 6.88
CA ARG A 555 31.71 -12.31 5.97
C ARG A 555 32.02 -13.76 5.60
N ILE A 556 32.28 -14.01 4.33
CA ILE A 556 32.61 -15.34 3.80
C ILE A 556 33.96 -15.25 3.12
N ASP A 557 34.98 -15.81 3.75
CA ASP A 557 36.33 -15.80 3.20
C ASP A 557 36.42 -16.77 2.01
N GLY A 558 37.09 -16.32 0.93
CA GLY A 558 37.27 -17.13 -0.28
C GLY A 558 36.03 -17.23 -1.18
N ALA A 559 34.99 -16.43 -0.92
CA ALA A 559 33.86 -16.31 -1.82
C ALA A 559 34.24 -15.56 -3.11
N GLU A 560 33.76 -16.01 -4.25
CA GLU A 560 33.88 -15.35 -5.54
C GLU A 560 32.71 -14.37 -5.71
N GLU A 561 33.01 -13.07 -5.80
CA GLU A 561 32.00 -12.06 -6.10
C GLU A 561 31.73 -12.01 -7.60
N ALA A 562 30.47 -12.00 -8.00
CA ALA A 562 30.05 -11.93 -9.39
C ALA A 562 28.75 -11.13 -9.55
N GLU A 563 28.47 -10.71 -10.77
CA GLU A 563 27.19 -10.11 -11.14
C GLU A 563 26.47 -11.00 -12.14
N ILE A 564 25.20 -11.28 -11.88
CA ILE A 564 24.38 -12.07 -12.79
C ILE A 564 23.18 -11.28 -13.30
N LYS A 565 22.83 -11.47 -14.58
CA LYS A 565 21.60 -10.95 -15.16
C LYS A 565 20.46 -11.94 -14.89
N VAL A 566 19.56 -11.57 -13.98
CA VAL A 566 18.36 -12.36 -13.72
C VAL A 566 17.26 -11.96 -14.71
N ARG A 567 16.72 -12.92 -15.47
CA ARG A 567 15.64 -12.66 -16.45
C ARG A 567 14.46 -11.96 -15.79
N GLY A 568 14.12 -10.75 -16.27
CA GLY A 568 13.04 -9.92 -15.72
C GLY A 568 13.51 -8.84 -14.74
N LYS A 569 14.82 -8.74 -14.43
CA LYS A 569 15.41 -7.62 -13.68
C LYS A 569 16.22 -6.74 -14.63
N GLU A 570 16.03 -5.41 -14.49
CA GLU A 570 16.80 -4.41 -15.26
C GLU A 570 18.22 -4.22 -14.70
N ILE A 571 18.37 -4.43 -13.38
CA ILE A 571 19.64 -4.25 -12.66
C ILE A 571 20.26 -5.62 -12.41
N PRO A 572 21.56 -5.84 -12.74
CA PRO A 572 22.28 -7.05 -12.39
C PRO A 572 22.24 -7.32 -10.89
N LEU A 573 22.18 -8.57 -10.50
CA LEU A 573 22.19 -9.00 -9.11
C LEU A 573 23.61 -9.31 -8.67
N GLN A 574 24.08 -8.67 -7.62
CA GLN A 574 25.36 -9.01 -6.98
C GLN A 574 25.22 -10.29 -6.17
N ILE A 575 26.10 -11.24 -6.40
CA ILE A 575 26.13 -12.55 -5.77
C ILE A 575 27.52 -12.89 -5.24
N LEU A 576 27.55 -13.83 -4.30
CA LEU A 576 28.76 -14.52 -3.87
C LEU A 576 28.61 -16.01 -4.18
N ALA A 577 29.57 -16.57 -4.91
CA ALA A 577 29.68 -18.01 -5.15
C ALA A 577 30.68 -18.61 -4.18
N VAL A 578 30.23 -19.59 -3.38
CA VAL A 578 30.94 -20.13 -2.23
C VAL A 578 31.18 -21.63 -2.42
N LYS A 579 32.44 -22.07 -2.35
CA LYS A 579 32.82 -23.49 -2.49
C LYS A 579 32.75 -24.25 -1.16
N SER A 580 33.05 -23.58 -0.04
CA SER A 580 32.93 -24.10 1.33
C SER A 580 32.59 -23.00 2.30
N LEU A 581 31.87 -23.35 3.36
CA LEU A 581 31.48 -22.45 4.44
C LEU A 581 32.42 -22.53 5.65
N ASP A 582 33.58 -23.15 5.52
CA ASP A 582 34.59 -23.19 6.59
C ASP A 582 35.08 -21.77 6.97
N GLY A 583 35.08 -20.82 6.02
CA GLY A 583 35.39 -19.40 6.22
C GLY A 583 34.18 -18.48 6.49
N LEU A 584 33.03 -19.02 6.91
CA LEU A 584 31.87 -18.21 7.25
C LEU A 584 32.00 -17.62 8.66
N HIS A 585 32.04 -16.31 8.74
CA HIS A 585 32.00 -15.52 9.98
C HIS A 585 30.64 -14.83 10.08
N LEU A 586 29.86 -15.19 11.09
CA LEU A 586 28.61 -14.52 11.44
C LEU A 586 28.92 -13.51 12.55
N ALA A 587 28.40 -12.29 12.45
CA ALA A 587 28.47 -11.33 13.55
C ALA A 587 27.72 -11.91 14.77
N ASP A 588 28.29 -11.75 15.96
CA ASP A 588 27.66 -12.16 17.20
C ASP A 588 26.26 -11.52 17.30
N ALA A 589 25.29 -12.31 17.73
CA ALA A 589 23.93 -11.82 17.94
C ALA A 589 23.97 -10.73 19.01
N VAL A 590 23.65 -9.49 18.65
CA VAL A 590 23.37 -8.46 19.65
C VAL A 590 22.13 -8.96 20.40
N PRO A 591 22.21 -9.14 21.74
CA PRO A 591 21.04 -9.56 22.51
C PRO A 591 19.93 -8.51 22.35
N ALA A 592 18.71 -8.97 22.08
CA ALA A 592 17.51 -8.17 21.87
C ALA A 592 17.07 -7.42 23.14
#